data_84d907b744d5d5bc114e5574bdf6d5bf
#
_entry.id   84d907b744d5d5bc114e5574bdf6d5bf
#
_cell.length_a   1.000
_cell.length_b   1.000
_cell.length_c   1.000
_cell.angle_alpha   90.00
_cell.angle_beta   90.00
_cell.angle_gamma   90.00
#
_symmetry.space_group_name_H-M   'P 1'
#
loop_
_entity.id
_entity.type
_entity.pdbx_description
1 polymer ?
#
loop_
_entity_poly.entity_id
_entity_poly.type
_entity_poly.pdbx_seq_one_letter_code
_entity_poly.pdbx_strand_id
1 'polypeptide(L)' 'MLEMAESVRQYGVLVPGLVRQLEDGSYQMVSGHRRKLASELAGRDTIPCIVRDLTDDEAVIIMVDSN' A
#
# COMPACT_ATOMS: atom_id res chain seq x y z
N MET A 1 -1.54 -13.65 -6.72
CA MET A 1 -2.39 -12.49 -6.93
C MET A 1 -3.87 -12.79 -6.81
N LEU A 2 -4.37 -13.89 -7.42
CA LEU A 2 -5.77 -14.28 -7.31
C LEU A 2 -6.18 -14.59 -5.87
N GLU A 3 -5.35 -15.29 -5.12
CA GLU A 3 -5.62 -15.61 -3.72
C GLU A 3 -5.72 -14.35 -2.87
N MET A 4 -4.84 -13.37 -3.12
CA MET A 4 -4.86 -12.10 -2.40
C MET A 4 -6.14 -11.31 -2.72
N ALA A 5 -6.55 -11.26 -3.98
CA ALA A 5 -7.78 -10.57 -4.38
C ALA A 5 -9.01 -11.22 -3.75
N GLU A 6 -9.05 -12.54 -3.67
CA GLU A 6 -10.15 -13.27 -3.04
C GLU A 6 -10.21 -12.99 -1.54
N SER A 7 -9.07 -12.96 -0.87
CA SER A 7 -8.98 -12.63 0.55
C SER A 7 -9.50 -11.21 0.82
N VAL A 8 -9.13 -10.25 -0.02
CA VAL A 8 -9.63 -8.87 0.10
C VAL A 8 -11.14 -8.83 -0.10
N ARG A 9 -11.68 -9.63 -1.00
CA ARG A 9 -13.12 -9.69 -1.28
C ARG A 9 -13.89 -10.22 -0.06
N GLN A 10 -13.37 -11.24 0.61
CA GLN A 10 -14.04 -11.89 1.75
C GLN A 10 -13.86 -11.12 3.06
N TYR A 11 -12.65 -10.66 3.34
CA TYR A 11 -12.25 -10.15 4.66
C TYR A 11 -11.84 -8.68 4.66
N GLY A 12 -11.77 -8.06 3.50
CA GLY A 12 -11.23 -6.73 3.36
C GLY A 12 -9.69 -6.74 3.34
N VAL A 13 -9.09 -5.57 3.37
CA VAL A 13 -7.63 -5.42 3.42
C VAL A 13 -7.21 -5.49 4.88
N LEU A 14 -6.65 -6.63 5.32
CA LEU A 14 -6.27 -6.85 6.71
C LEU A 14 -4.97 -6.16 7.09
N VAL A 15 -4.04 -6.03 6.15
CA VAL A 15 -2.73 -5.39 6.40
C VAL A 15 -2.67 -4.11 5.59
N PRO A 16 -2.51 -2.94 6.25
CA PRO A 16 -2.49 -1.66 5.53
C PRO A 16 -1.22 -1.49 4.69
N GLY A 17 -1.33 -0.67 3.66
CA GLY A 17 -0.17 -0.19 2.94
C GLY A 17 0.57 0.86 3.75
N LEU A 18 1.80 1.15 3.35
CA LEU A 18 2.62 2.19 3.96
C LEU A 18 2.83 3.31 2.95
N VAL A 19 2.48 4.53 3.35
CA VAL A 19 2.65 5.73 2.52
C VAL A 19 3.38 6.80 3.31
N ARG A 20 4.01 7.72 2.58
CA ARG A 20 4.57 8.94 3.17
C ARG A 20 3.98 10.16 2.47
N GLN A 21 3.89 11.26 3.18
CA GLN A 21 3.46 12.52 2.60
C GLN A 21 4.66 13.25 2.00
N LEU A 22 4.51 13.74 0.78
CA LEU A 22 5.52 14.55 0.09
C LEU A 22 5.33 16.03 0.43
N GLU A 23 6.33 16.85 0.08
CA GLU A 23 6.33 18.27 0.40
C GLU A 23 5.14 19.03 -0.20
N ASP A 24 4.66 18.57 -1.36
CA ASP A 24 3.51 19.19 -2.04
C ASP A 24 2.16 18.76 -1.45
N GLY A 25 2.15 17.93 -0.41
CA GLY A 25 0.94 17.43 0.21
C GLY A 25 0.40 16.13 -0.38
N SER A 26 0.99 15.64 -1.46
CA SER A 26 0.60 14.35 -2.04
C SER A 26 1.19 13.19 -1.22
N TYR A 27 0.73 11.96 -1.52
CA TYR A 27 1.20 10.77 -0.85
C TYR A 27 1.93 9.86 -1.82
N GLN A 28 2.99 9.23 -1.33
CA GLN A 28 3.74 8.24 -2.08
C GLN A 28 3.61 6.88 -1.38
N MET A 29 3.17 5.85 -2.12
CA MET A 29 3.11 4.51 -1.57
C MET A 29 4.51 3.92 -1.52
N VAL A 30 4.92 3.52 -0.33
CA VAL A 30 6.25 2.96 -0.06
C VAL A 30 6.19 1.45 -0.01
N SER A 31 5.11 0.90 0.49
CA SER A 31 4.91 -0.55 0.61
C SER A 31 3.43 -0.87 0.47
N GLY A 32 3.12 -2.07 -0.01
CA GLY A 32 1.74 -2.51 -0.15
C GLY A 32 1.17 -2.39 -1.55
N HIS A 33 2.00 -2.24 -2.58
CA HIS A 33 1.56 -2.12 -3.97
C HIS A 33 0.71 -3.31 -4.42
N ARG A 34 1.07 -4.52 -4.00
CA ARG A 34 0.29 -5.73 -4.30
C ARG A 34 -1.09 -5.67 -3.68
N ARG A 35 -1.20 -5.14 -2.47
CA ARG A 35 -2.48 -5.00 -1.77
C ARG A 35 -3.36 -3.98 -2.48
N LYS A 36 -2.78 -2.90 -2.95
CA LYS A 36 -3.51 -1.91 -3.74
C LYS A 36 -4.08 -2.56 -5.01
N LEU A 37 -3.26 -3.30 -5.75
CA LEU A 37 -3.70 -3.97 -6.96
C LEU A 37 -4.78 -5.01 -6.67
N ALA A 38 -4.59 -5.81 -5.62
CA ALA A 38 -5.58 -6.81 -5.22
C ALA A 38 -6.91 -6.15 -4.83
N SER A 39 -6.87 -5.00 -4.17
CA SER A 39 -8.08 -4.25 -3.82
C SER A 39 -8.82 -3.77 -5.07
N GLU A 40 -8.09 -3.27 -6.06
CA GLU A 40 -8.67 -2.84 -7.32
C GLU A 40 -9.33 -4.02 -8.04
N LEU A 41 -8.66 -5.18 -8.07
CA LEU A 41 -9.21 -6.39 -8.68
C LEU A 41 -10.45 -6.89 -7.96
N ALA A 42 -10.55 -6.64 -6.66
CA ALA A 42 -11.72 -7.01 -5.86
C ALA A 42 -12.83 -5.96 -5.91
N GLY A 43 -12.66 -4.89 -6.69
CA GLY A 43 -13.67 -3.84 -6.87
C GLY A 43 -13.73 -2.82 -5.75
N ARG A 44 -12.68 -2.67 -4.98
CA ARG A 44 -12.62 -1.67 -3.92
C ARG A 44 -11.98 -0.38 -4.42
N ASP A 45 -12.51 0.75 -4.00
CA ASP A 45 -12.04 2.08 -4.40
C ASP A 45 -10.88 2.56 -3.54
N THR A 46 -10.78 2.09 -2.30
CA THR A 46 -9.78 2.55 -1.35
C THR A 46 -9.16 1.38 -0.60
N ILE A 47 -7.97 1.60 -0.05
CA ILE A 47 -7.32 0.67 0.86
C ILE A 47 -6.87 1.42 2.11
N PRO A 48 -6.85 0.77 3.28
CA PRO A 48 -6.28 1.39 4.47
C PRO A 48 -4.77 1.55 4.31
N CYS A 49 -4.24 2.68 4.74
CA CYS A 49 -2.82 2.98 4.67
C CYS A 49 -2.35 3.60 5.98
N ILE A 50 -1.11 3.31 6.35
CA ILE A 50 -0.44 3.99 7.46
C ILE A 50 0.42 5.09 6.86
N VAL A 51 0.27 6.31 7.35
CA VAL A 51 1.09 7.45 6.94
C VAL A 51 2.27 7.56 7.89
N ARG A 52 3.48 7.54 7.33
CA ARG A 52 4.72 7.68 8.08
C ARG A 52 5.54 8.83 7.55
N ASP A 53 6.24 9.51 8.45
CA ASP A 53 7.19 10.56 8.10
C ASP A 53 8.53 9.89 7.81
N LEU A 54 8.84 9.70 6.53
CA LEU A 54 10.04 9.00 6.07
C LEU A 54 10.87 9.91 5.20
N THR A 55 12.20 9.84 5.38
CA THR A 55 13.14 10.48 4.46
C THR A 55 13.16 9.72 3.13
N ASP A 56 13.74 10.33 2.09
CA ASP A 56 13.88 9.68 0.79
C ASP A 56 14.67 8.38 0.91
N ASP A 57 15.75 8.38 1.69
CA ASP A 57 16.59 7.20 1.87
C ASP A 57 15.83 6.08 2.58
N GLU A 58 15.08 6.42 3.63
CA GLU A 58 14.26 5.45 4.34
C GLU A 58 13.20 4.83 3.44
N ALA A 59 12.54 5.65 2.62
CA ALA A 59 11.53 5.19 1.69
C ALA A 59 12.11 4.24 0.65
N VAL A 60 13.29 4.55 0.10
CA VAL A 60 13.96 3.71 -0.88
C VAL A 60 14.32 2.35 -0.26
N ILE A 61 14.85 2.34 0.96
CA ILE A 61 15.21 1.11 1.65
C ILE A 61 13.99 0.21 1.82
N ILE A 62 12.87 0.77 2.27
CA ILE A 62 11.63 0.01 2.47
C ILE A 62 11.09 -0.51 1.13
N MET A 63 11.12 0.30 0.09
CA MET A 63 10.66 -0.10 -1.24
C MET A 63 11.47 -1.28 -1.79
N VAL A 64 12.78 -1.25 -1.63
CA VAL A 64 13.66 -2.35 -2.07
C VAL A 64 13.39 -3.62 -1.28
N ASP A 65 13.27 -3.51 0.04
CA ASP A 65 12.99 -4.66 0.91
C ASP A 65 11.61 -5.26 0.65
N SER A 66 10.65 -4.46 0.18
CA SER A 66 9.29 -4.91 -0.09
C SER A 66 9.15 -5.69 -1.40
N ASN A 67 10.16 -5.63 -2.24
CA ASN A 67 10.19 -6.38 -3.49
C ASN A 67 10.91 -7.71 -3.29
#